data_759bd29913264f1f5e1b6ffbc9ad85a1
#
_entry.id   759bd29913264f1f5e1b6ffbc9ad85a1
#
_cell.length_a   1.000
_cell.length_b   1.000
_cell.length_c   1.000
_cell.angle_alpha   90.00
_cell.angle_beta   90.00
_cell.angle_gamma   90.00
#
_symmetry.space_group_name_H-M   'P 1'
#
loop_
_entity.id
_entity.type
_entity.pdbx_description
1 polymer ?
#
loop_
_entity_poly.entity_id
_entity_poly.type
_entity_poly.pdbx_seq_one_letter_code
_entity_poly.pdbx_strand_id
1 'polypeptide(L)'
;LTFPHSPFHIRDVQIPNRLVMAPLHEITDQPFRKFIREIGGVGLTVSEMISSEALIRHAVKAEKMMAATGEKPLSMQVSGGRPEALAEGAALCEAAGADLVDLNMGCPASNVTKGGAGSALLRDIWLAERCVTAMVKAVKVPVTVKMRAGWDASQKDRGEFLDFLRMFEAAGVQALAIHPRTRAQQYEGQADWAIIARAVEAGTSYPIIGNGDVNEAADAFRMVAETGCAAVMVGRGALTNPFLFRQILEPDFVVTTDMRIDATLRLFQILLDLLEPREALHKIKKIGAWFTKGVPGGHGFRQNLHAASDPQALMAAIDALRAA
;
A
#
# COMPACT_ATOMS: atom_id res chain seq x y z
N LEU A 1 -10.98 7.13 -22.78
CA LEU A 1 -9.92 7.57 -21.86
C LEU A 1 -8.90 6.43 -21.73
N THR A 2 -7.63 6.69 -22.02
CA THR A 2 -6.55 5.72 -21.82
C THR A 2 -5.79 6.09 -20.57
N PHE A 3 -5.48 5.10 -19.71
CA PHE A 3 -4.62 5.32 -18.55
C PHE A 3 -3.19 5.65 -19.03
N PRO A 4 -2.51 6.62 -18.44
CA PRO A 4 -1.14 6.95 -18.87
C PRO A 4 -0.18 5.78 -18.61
N HIS A 5 0.31 5.15 -19.68
CA HIS A 5 1.26 4.03 -19.59
C HIS A 5 2.72 4.48 -19.43
N SER A 6 2.98 5.79 -19.56
CA SER A 6 4.34 6.31 -19.45
C SER A 6 4.92 6.10 -18.05
N PRO A 7 6.21 5.74 -17.96
CA PRO A 7 6.92 5.77 -16.68
C PRO A 7 6.84 7.16 -16.05
N PHE A 8 6.90 7.21 -14.72
CA PHE A 8 7.13 8.45 -14.01
C PHE A 8 8.32 8.31 -13.05
N HIS A 9 8.81 9.42 -12.54
CA HIS A 9 9.99 9.44 -11.70
C HIS A 9 9.64 9.98 -10.32
N ILE A 10 10.21 9.36 -9.30
CA ILE A 10 10.30 9.91 -7.96
C ILE A 10 11.78 10.19 -7.73
N ARG A 11 12.19 11.44 -7.94
CA ARG A 11 13.57 11.90 -8.07
C ARG A 11 14.30 11.10 -9.18
N ASP A 12 15.29 10.30 -8.83
CA ASP A 12 16.10 9.45 -9.72
C ASP A 12 15.57 8.02 -9.92
N VAL A 13 14.55 7.64 -9.16
CA VAL A 13 13.92 6.30 -9.26
C VAL A 13 12.84 6.31 -10.35
N GLN A 14 13.06 5.54 -11.40
CA GLN A 14 12.05 5.33 -12.44
C GLN A 14 11.01 4.30 -11.99
N ILE A 15 9.73 4.69 -12.03
CA ILE A 15 8.60 3.81 -11.80
C ILE A 15 8.02 3.43 -13.17
N PRO A 16 7.97 2.13 -13.54
CA PRO A 16 7.65 1.69 -14.90
C PRO A 16 6.29 2.14 -15.44
N ASN A 17 5.34 2.35 -14.56
CA ASN A 17 4.01 2.86 -14.88
C ASN A 17 3.41 3.60 -13.66
N ARG A 18 2.25 4.20 -13.83
CA ARG A 18 1.63 5.08 -12.82
C ARG A 18 0.71 4.35 -11.83
N LEU A 19 0.98 3.07 -11.55
CA LEU A 19 0.19 2.26 -10.62
C LEU A 19 1.03 1.82 -9.42
N VAL A 20 0.52 2.13 -8.24
CA VAL A 20 1.20 1.88 -6.96
C VAL A 20 0.36 0.97 -6.08
N MET A 21 0.95 -0.10 -5.54
CA MET A 21 0.31 -0.93 -4.50
C MET A 21 0.40 -0.23 -3.15
N ALA A 22 -0.76 0.03 -2.52
CA ALA A 22 -0.81 0.68 -1.21
C ALA A 22 -0.26 -0.22 -0.09
N PRO A 23 0.36 0.36 0.95
CA PRO A 23 0.70 -0.36 2.17
C PRO A 23 -0.56 -0.80 2.92
N LEU A 24 -0.70 -2.09 3.17
CA LEU A 24 -1.81 -2.67 3.91
C LEU A 24 -1.26 -3.58 5.02
N HIS A 25 -1.56 -3.23 6.27
CA HIS A 25 -1.06 -3.94 7.45
C HIS A 25 -1.46 -5.42 7.43
N GLU A 26 -0.52 -6.31 7.74
CA GLU A 26 -0.63 -7.78 7.69
C GLU A 26 -0.98 -8.36 6.30
N ILE A 27 -0.87 -7.57 5.23
CA ILE A 27 -1.22 -8.01 3.88
C ILE A 27 -0.08 -7.79 2.90
N THR A 28 0.43 -6.56 2.76
CA THR A 28 1.46 -6.23 1.77
C THR A 28 2.87 -6.58 2.26
N ASP A 29 2.99 -7.75 2.87
CA ASP A 29 4.26 -8.40 3.18
C ASP A 29 4.95 -8.92 1.90
N GLN A 30 6.15 -9.45 2.06
CA GLN A 30 6.96 -9.95 0.95
C GLN A 30 6.22 -10.96 0.05
N PRO A 31 5.53 -12.01 0.58
CA PRO A 31 4.80 -12.95 -0.26
C PRO A 31 3.72 -12.30 -1.11
N PHE A 32 2.93 -11.39 -0.53
CA PHE A 32 1.85 -10.74 -1.25
C PHE A 32 2.38 -9.77 -2.31
N ARG A 33 3.44 -9.00 -2.02
CA ARG A 33 4.07 -8.12 -3.01
C ARG A 33 4.67 -8.92 -4.17
N LYS A 34 5.35 -10.05 -3.88
CA LYS A 34 5.84 -10.99 -4.89
C LYS A 34 4.70 -11.46 -5.79
N PHE A 35 3.60 -11.91 -5.19
CA PHE A 35 2.43 -12.38 -5.93
C PHE A 35 1.84 -11.29 -6.85
N ILE A 36 1.61 -10.08 -6.36
CA ILE A 36 1.05 -8.99 -7.18
C ILE A 36 1.98 -8.64 -8.34
N ARG A 37 3.30 -8.70 -8.15
CA ARG A 37 4.27 -8.49 -9.24
C ARG A 37 4.25 -9.61 -10.27
N GLU A 38 4.05 -10.86 -9.86
CA GLU A 38 3.91 -11.99 -10.79
C GLU A 38 2.61 -11.88 -11.61
N ILE A 39 1.50 -11.41 -11.03
CA ILE A 39 0.27 -11.11 -11.78
C ILE A 39 0.51 -10.00 -12.81
N GLY A 40 1.32 -8.99 -12.48
CA GLY A 40 1.71 -7.92 -13.36
C GLY A 40 0.88 -6.65 -13.25
N GLY A 41 1.31 -5.61 -13.97
CA GLY A 41 0.65 -4.31 -14.04
C GLY A 41 1.03 -3.32 -12.93
N VAL A 42 1.60 -3.76 -11.80
CA VAL A 42 2.02 -2.85 -10.73
C VAL A 42 3.39 -2.21 -11.05
N GLY A 43 3.46 -0.88 -10.94
CA GLY A 43 4.70 -0.13 -11.14
C GLY A 43 5.57 -0.05 -9.87
N LEU A 44 4.95 0.23 -8.73
CA LEU A 44 5.62 0.35 -7.44
C LEU A 44 4.88 -0.45 -6.38
N THR A 45 5.59 -1.26 -5.61
CA THR A 45 5.06 -1.92 -4.42
C THR A 45 5.54 -1.19 -3.17
N VAL A 46 4.62 -1.00 -2.20
CA VAL A 46 4.94 -0.45 -0.88
C VAL A 46 4.76 -1.54 0.16
N SER A 47 5.74 -1.71 1.04
CA SER A 47 5.67 -2.69 2.13
C SER A 47 4.53 -2.33 3.11
N GLU A 48 4.12 -3.26 3.95
CA GLU A 48 3.35 -2.90 5.13
C GLU A 48 4.16 -1.96 6.04
N MET A 49 3.46 -1.19 6.89
CA MET A 49 4.16 -0.24 7.77
C MET A 49 4.98 -0.96 8.83
N ILE A 50 6.24 -0.58 8.95
CA ILE A 50 7.21 -1.11 9.91
C ILE A 50 7.40 -0.09 11.03
N SER A 51 7.29 -0.50 12.28
CA SER A 51 7.54 0.40 13.41
C SER A 51 9.02 0.75 13.50
N SER A 52 9.38 2.04 13.45
CA SER A 52 10.76 2.50 13.63
C SER A 52 11.31 2.09 15.00
N GLU A 53 10.49 2.15 16.05
CA GLU A 53 10.86 1.68 17.39
C GLU A 53 11.15 0.18 17.46
N ALA A 54 10.47 -0.62 16.64
CA ALA A 54 10.75 -2.04 16.57
C ALA A 54 12.02 -2.34 15.75
N LEU A 55 12.27 -1.56 14.69
CA LEU A 55 13.50 -1.67 13.89
C LEU A 55 14.76 -1.41 14.71
N ILE A 56 14.81 -0.27 15.42
CA ILE A 56 15.98 0.10 16.23
C ILE A 56 16.23 -0.84 17.40
N ARG A 57 15.25 -1.61 17.83
CA ARG A 57 15.39 -2.68 18.83
C ARG A 57 15.75 -4.02 18.21
N HIS A 58 16.01 -4.08 16.91
CA HIS A 58 16.27 -5.31 16.16
C HIS A 58 15.22 -6.38 16.40
N ALA A 59 13.95 -6.00 16.47
CA ALA A 59 12.87 -6.95 16.65
C ALA A 59 12.75 -7.84 15.42
N VAL A 60 12.86 -9.15 15.59
CA VAL A 60 12.85 -10.15 14.52
C VAL A 60 11.69 -9.98 13.55
N LYS A 61 10.51 -9.61 14.07
CA LYS A 61 9.34 -9.33 13.22
C LYS A 61 9.56 -8.12 12.31
N ALA A 62 10.16 -7.04 12.81
CA ALA A 62 10.42 -5.83 12.02
C ALA A 62 11.48 -6.09 10.95
N GLU A 63 12.52 -6.87 11.25
CA GLU A 63 13.53 -7.28 10.28
C GLU A 63 12.94 -8.17 9.17
N LYS A 64 12.06 -9.11 9.51
CA LYS A 64 11.33 -9.92 8.53
C LYS A 64 10.44 -9.05 7.62
N MET A 65 9.86 -7.95 8.13
CA MET A 65 9.03 -7.04 7.32
C MET A 65 9.83 -6.24 6.28
N MET A 66 11.15 -6.07 6.47
CA MET A 66 12.06 -5.49 5.47
C MET A 66 12.47 -6.49 4.38
N ALA A 67 12.10 -7.77 4.50
CA ALA A 67 12.50 -8.77 3.51
C ALA A 67 12.00 -8.39 2.11
N ALA A 68 12.89 -8.52 1.13
CA ALA A 68 12.64 -8.28 -0.28
C ALA A 68 13.08 -9.51 -1.09
N THR A 69 12.37 -9.81 -2.17
CA THR A 69 12.67 -10.92 -3.10
C THR A 69 13.31 -10.42 -4.40
N GLY A 70 14.11 -9.35 -4.34
CA GLY A 70 14.66 -8.72 -5.55
C GLY A 70 13.62 -7.90 -6.32
N GLU A 71 12.46 -7.61 -5.73
CA GLU A 71 11.43 -6.75 -6.30
C GLU A 71 11.92 -5.31 -6.43
N LYS A 72 11.79 -4.74 -7.63
CA LYS A 72 12.22 -3.38 -7.97
C LYS A 72 11.17 -2.70 -8.85
N PRO A 73 10.87 -1.41 -8.60
CA PRO A 73 11.22 -0.62 -7.42
C PRO A 73 10.38 -1.01 -6.19
N LEU A 74 10.99 -0.95 -5.01
CA LEU A 74 10.35 -1.23 -3.71
C LEU A 74 10.41 0.00 -2.81
N SER A 75 9.28 0.43 -2.26
CA SER A 75 9.20 1.39 -1.17
C SER A 75 8.97 0.66 0.16
N MET A 76 9.80 0.94 1.16
CA MET A 76 9.59 0.45 2.52
C MET A 76 8.96 1.53 3.38
N GLN A 77 7.77 1.23 3.95
CA GLN A 77 7.04 2.21 4.75
C GLN A 77 7.38 2.07 6.23
N VAL A 78 7.85 3.17 6.85
CA VAL A 78 8.11 3.26 8.28
C VAL A 78 7.02 4.06 9.01
N SER A 79 6.79 3.73 10.28
CA SER A 79 5.84 4.40 11.15
C SER A 79 6.49 4.71 12.49
N GLY A 80 6.38 5.96 12.94
CA GLY A 80 6.95 6.44 14.21
C GLY A 80 6.49 7.86 14.50
N GLY A 81 6.77 8.33 15.73
CA GLY A 81 6.49 9.69 16.18
C GLY A 81 7.74 10.38 16.75
N ARG A 82 8.91 9.75 16.67
CA ARG A 82 10.19 10.30 17.11
C ARG A 82 11.12 10.48 15.91
N PRO A 83 11.63 11.70 15.67
CA PRO A 83 12.50 12.00 14.52
C PRO A 83 13.74 11.10 14.46
N GLU A 84 14.42 10.86 15.57
CA GLU A 84 15.64 10.06 15.64
C GLU A 84 15.38 8.59 15.28
N ALA A 85 14.29 8.03 15.81
CA ALA A 85 13.92 6.66 15.54
C ALA A 85 13.48 6.46 14.06
N LEU A 86 12.83 7.46 13.48
CA LEU A 86 12.45 7.44 12.06
C LEU A 86 13.68 7.56 11.15
N ALA A 87 14.66 8.41 11.50
CA ALA A 87 15.91 8.53 10.76
C ALA A 87 16.68 7.20 10.73
N GLU A 88 16.84 6.56 11.89
CA GLU A 88 17.52 5.26 12.00
C GLU A 88 16.74 4.16 11.29
N GLY A 89 15.40 4.10 11.46
CA GLY A 89 14.54 3.16 10.76
C GLY A 89 14.58 3.32 9.24
N ALA A 90 14.64 4.56 8.74
CA ALA A 90 14.81 4.84 7.31
C ALA A 90 16.16 4.34 6.78
N ALA A 91 17.26 4.57 7.52
CA ALA A 91 18.58 4.09 7.17
C ALA A 91 18.65 2.54 7.14
N LEU A 92 17.97 1.87 8.08
CA LEU A 92 17.87 0.41 8.07
C LEU A 92 17.09 -0.10 6.84
N CYS A 93 16.00 0.57 6.44
CA CYS A 93 15.25 0.23 5.23
C CYS A 93 16.11 0.42 3.96
N GLU A 94 16.86 1.52 3.86
CA GLU A 94 17.81 1.75 2.75
C GLU A 94 18.88 0.66 2.71
N ALA A 95 19.49 0.32 3.85
CA ALA A 95 20.48 -0.75 3.96
C ALA A 95 19.92 -2.13 3.58
N ALA A 96 18.62 -2.37 3.83
CA ALA A 96 17.91 -3.58 3.41
C ALA A 96 17.54 -3.59 1.91
N GLY A 97 17.87 -2.54 1.16
CA GLY A 97 17.71 -2.46 -0.29
C GLY A 97 16.41 -1.81 -0.77
N ALA A 98 15.75 -1.00 0.06
CA ALA A 98 14.65 -0.15 -0.39
C ALA A 98 15.11 0.83 -1.47
N ASP A 99 14.32 1.02 -2.52
CA ASP A 99 14.54 2.05 -3.52
C ASP A 99 13.96 3.41 -3.08
N LEU A 100 12.94 3.36 -2.23
CA LEU A 100 12.32 4.52 -1.58
C LEU A 100 11.99 4.17 -0.13
N VAL A 101 11.98 5.18 0.74
CA VAL A 101 11.46 5.05 2.10
C VAL A 101 10.24 5.95 2.27
N ASP A 102 9.14 5.40 2.78
CA ASP A 102 7.87 6.10 2.91
C ASP A 102 7.51 6.31 4.39
N LEU A 103 7.07 7.53 4.75
CA LEU A 103 6.55 7.82 6.08
C LEU A 103 5.04 7.59 6.14
N ASN A 104 4.60 6.75 7.07
CA ASN A 104 3.18 6.59 7.34
C ASN A 104 2.63 7.75 8.18
N MET A 105 1.75 8.56 7.59
CA MET A 105 0.96 9.59 8.25
C MET A 105 -0.55 9.36 8.06
N GLY A 106 -0.96 8.12 7.76
CA GLY A 106 -2.36 7.79 7.44
C GLY A 106 -2.99 6.72 8.31
N CYS A 107 -2.24 5.89 9.03
CA CYS A 107 -2.79 4.80 9.83
C CYS A 107 -3.67 5.34 10.96
N PRO A 108 -4.98 4.96 11.01
CA PRO A 108 -5.91 5.45 12.03
C PRO A 108 -5.94 4.59 13.29
N ALA A 109 -5.23 3.46 13.32
CA ALA A 109 -5.30 2.45 14.38
C ALA A 109 -4.86 3.03 15.73
N SER A 110 -5.62 2.74 16.80
CA SER A 110 -5.40 3.34 18.12
C SER A 110 -4.06 2.97 18.76
N ASN A 111 -3.56 1.76 18.51
CA ASN A 111 -2.23 1.32 18.95
C ASN A 111 -1.08 2.08 18.28
N VAL A 112 -1.28 2.60 17.07
CA VAL A 112 -0.31 3.43 16.35
C VAL A 112 -0.42 4.89 16.78
N THR A 113 -1.64 5.44 16.79
CA THR A 113 -1.88 6.87 17.07
C THR A 113 -1.62 7.25 18.55
N LYS A 114 -1.83 6.32 19.50
CA LYS A 114 -1.46 6.54 20.91
C LYS A 114 0.04 6.74 21.11
N GLY A 115 0.87 6.15 20.24
CA GLY A 115 2.32 6.34 20.21
C GLY A 115 2.79 7.59 19.46
N GLY A 116 1.89 8.49 19.05
CA GLY A 116 2.21 9.69 18.28
C GLY A 116 2.52 9.44 16.82
N ALA A 117 2.34 8.20 16.31
CA ALA A 117 2.67 7.79 14.96
C ALA A 117 1.44 7.76 14.03
N GLY A 118 1.69 7.49 12.74
CA GLY A 118 0.62 7.40 11.75
C GLY A 118 -0.16 8.70 11.61
N SER A 119 -1.49 8.63 11.57
CA SER A 119 -2.32 9.83 11.43
C SER A 119 -2.24 10.80 12.63
N ALA A 120 -1.65 10.42 13.78
CA ALA A 120 -1.43 11.36 14.88
C ALA A 120 -0.48 12.51 14.51
N LEU A 121 0.44 12.29 13.58
CA LEU A 121 1.32 13.33 13.04
C LEU A 121 0.55 14.47 12.34
N LEU A 122 -0.68 14.24 11.88
CA LEU A 122 -1.52 15.28 11.30
C LEU A 122 -2.01 16.32 12.32
N ARG A 123 -1.81 16.10 13.62
CA ARG A 123 -2.19 17.02 14.69
C ARG A 123 -1.09 17.99 15.05
N ASP A 124 0.14 17.74 14.59
CA ASP A 124 1.32 18.55 14.92
C ASP A 124 2.24 18.62 13.68
N ILE A 125 2.06 19.70 12.90
CA ILE A 125 2.84 19.92 11.68
C ILE A 125 4.33 20.10 11.98
N TRP A 126 4.68 20.68 13.14
CA TRP A 126 6.07 20.88 13.54
C TRP A 126 6.77 19.57 13.89
N LEU A 127 6.04 18.65 14.53
CA LEU A 127 6.56 17.29 14.76
C LEU A 127 6.71 16.54 13.44
N ALA A 128 5.71 16.63 12.55
CA ALA A 128 5.78 16.02 11.23
C ALA A 128 6.97 16.52 10.42
N GLU A 129 7.23 17.84 10.43
CA GLU A 129 8.39 18.45 9.79
C GLU A 129 9.71 17.89 10.32
N ARG A 130 9.87 17.83 11.65
CA ARG A 130 11.08 17.25 12.26
C ARG A 130 11.28 15.79 11.88
N CYS A 131 10.19 15.01 11.87
CA CYS A 131 10.21 13.58 11.48
C CYS A 131 10.67 13.41 10.04
N VAL A 132 10.04 14.12 9.10
CA VAL A 132 10.37 14.03 7.67
C VAL A 132 11.79 14.52 7.41
N THR A 133 12.16 15.67 7.97
CA THR A 133 13.51 16.24 7.80
C THR A 133 14.60 15.30 8.32
N ALA A 134 14.35 14.63 9.44
CA ALA A 134 15.29 13.65 10.01
C ALA A 134 15.47 12.44 9.05
N MET A 135 14.38 11.93 8.46
CA MET A 135 14.45 10.86 7.47
C MET A 135 15.19 11.29 6.21
N VAL A 136 14.86 12.45 5.62
CA VAL A 136 15.50 12.98 4.41
C VAL A 136 17.01 13.14 4.59
N LYS A 137 17.45 13.58 5.77
CA LYS A 137 18.88 13.72 6.09
C LYS A 137 19.60 12.38 6.30
N ALA A 138 18.88 11.34 6.70
CA ALA A 138 19.47 10.06 7.07
C ALA A 138 19.73 9.11 5.88
N VAL A 139 19.03 9.30 4.75
CA VAL A 139 19.08 8.40 3.61
C VAL A 139 19.42 9.11 2.29
N LYS A 140 19.93 8.35 1.33
CA LYS A 140 20.20 8.82 -0.04
C LYS A 140 19.04 8.51 -0.98
N VAL A 141 18.24 7.47 -0.70
CA VAL A 141 17.05 7.14 -1.48
C VAL A 141 15.94 8.18 -1.29
N PRO A 142 15.00 8.35 -2.23
CA PRO A 142 13.90 9.28 -2.08
C PRO A 142 13.05 8.96 -0.84
N VAL A 143 12.68 10.02 -0.09
CA VAL A 143 11.71 9.94 0.99
C VAL A 143 10.35 10.38 0.49
N THR A 144 9.34 9.56 0.70
CA THR A 144 7.94 9.82 0.34
C THR A 144 7.06 9.85 1.60
N VAL A 145 5.85 10.36 1.46
CA VAL A 145 4.88 10.38 2.55
C VAL A 145 3.55 9.82 2.07
N LYS A 146 2.88 9.03 2.91
CA LYS A 146 1.48 8.65 2.70
C LYS A 146 0.62 9.20 3.83
N MET A 147 -0.30 10.12 3.50
CA MET A 147 -1.15 10.80 4.48
C MET A 147 -2.64 10.66 4.22
N ARG A 148 -3.44 11.11 5.19
CA ARG A 148 -4.88 11.37 5.04
C ARG A 148 -5.15 12.87 4.90
N ALA A 149 -6.40 13.23 4.52
CA ALA A 149 -6.84 14.62 4.36
C ALA A 149 -6.86 15.42 5.68
N GLY A 150 -6.71 14.77 6.82
CA GLY A 150 -6.68 15.39 8.13
C GLY A 150 -7.01 14.38 9.24
N TRP A 151 -6.90 14.84 10.49
CA TRP A 151 -7.30 14.08 11.68
C TRP A 151 -8.82 13.94 11.77
N ASP A 152 -9.55 15.02 11.51
CA ASP A 152 -11.00 15.11 11.58
C ASP A 152 -11.57 16.01 10.47
N ALA A 153 -12.90 16.15 10.42
CA ALA A 153 -13.59 16.97 9.44
C ALA A 153 -13.17 18.44 9.53
N SER A 154 -13.02 18.99 10.74
CA SER A 154 -12.65 20.39 10.94
C SER A 154 -11.29 20.72 10.30
N GLN A 155 -10.29 19.85 10.51
CA GLN A 155 -8.97 20.02 9.90
C GLN A 155 -9.03 19.91 8.36
N LYS A 156 -9.81 18.93 7.84
CA LYS A 156 -10.03 18.76 6.42
C LYS A 156 -10.69 19.98 5.80
N ASP A 157 -11.78 20.49 6.42
CA ASP A 157 -12.58 21.60 5.88
C ASP A 157 -11.80 22.91 5.87
N ARG A 158 -10.92 23.15 6.85
CA ARG A 158 -9.98 24.29 6.82
C ARG A 158 -8.88 24.15 5.77
N GLY A 159 -8.72 22.97 5.17
CA GLY A 159 -7.71 22.74 4.14
C GLY A 159 -6.28 22.69 4.66
N GLU A 160 -6.08 22.34 5.94
CA GLU A 160 -4.75 22.29 6.58
C GLU A 160 -3.79 21.30 5.88
N PHE A 161 -4.31 20.35 5.10
CA PHE A 161 -3.46 19.48 4.29
C PHE A 161 -2.56 20.27 3.31
N LEU A 162 -2.97 21.46 2.86
CA LEU A 162 -2.16 22.32 1.99
C LEU A 162 -0.91 22.86 2.71
N ASP A 163 -0.99 23.10 4.00
CA ASP A 163 0.18 23.52 4.78
C ASP A 163 1.20 22.38 4.91
N PHE A 164 0.69 21.14 5.04
CA PHE A 164 1.56 19.96 4.99
C PHE A 164 2.27 19.83 3.63
N LEU A 165 1.59 20.10 2.50
CA LEU A 165 2.22 20.04 1.19
C LEU A 165 3.44 20.98 1.10
N ARG A 166 3.27 22.24 1.53
CA ARG A 166 4.35 23.25 1.54
C ARG A 166 5.49 22.85 2.48
N MET A 167 5.14 22.34 3.66
CA MET A 167 6.12 21.86 4.62
C MET A 167 6.91 20.68 4.07
N PHE A 168 6.26 19.70 3.43
CA PHE A 168 6.93 18.55 2.82
C PHE A 168 7.88 18.97 1.69
N GLU A 169 7.49 19.95 0.88
CA GLU A 169 8.34 20.49 -0.17
C GLU A 169 9.61 21.12 0.42
N ALA A 170 9.46 21.96 1.43
CA ALA A 170 10.59 22.58 2.14
C ALA A 170 11.49 21.56 2.85
N ALA A 171 10.92 20.47 3.36
CA ALA A 171 11.65 19.38 4.01
C ALA A 171 12.34 18.41 3.04
N GLY A 172 12.06 18.49 1.73
CA GLY A 172 12.69 17.66 0.70
C GLY A 172 11.99 16.32 0.42
N VAL A 173 10.69 16.21 0.66
CA VAL A 173 9.87 15.06 0.25
C VAL A 173 9.83 14.95 -1.29
N GLN A 174 9.87 13.73 -1.82
CA GLN A 174 9.98 13.48 -3.25
C GLN A 174 8.71 12.91 -3.92
N ALA A 175 7.70 12.51 -3.12
CA ALA A 175 6.34 12.18 -3.59
C ALA A 175 5.39 12.14 -2.40
N LEU A 176 4.10 12.40 -2.66
CA LEU A 176 3.06 12.34 -1.65
C LEU A 176 1.87 11.51 -2.13
N ALA A 177 1.51 10.48 -1.37
CA ALA A 177 0.27 9.73 -1.57
C ALA A 177 -0.81 10.24 -0.62
N ILE A 178 -1.97 10.67 -1.17
CA ILE A 178 -3.06 11.22 -0.39
C ILE A 178 -4.27 10.29 -0.41
N HIS A 179 -4.68 9.81 0.77
CA HIS A 179 -5.98 9.19 0.98
C HIS A 179 -6.95 10.27 1.49
N PRO A 180 -7.95 10.70 0.70
CA PRO A 180 -8.72 11.92 0.98
C PRO A 180 -9.84 11.75 2.00
N ARG A 181 -9.78 10.70 2.82
CA ARG A 181 -10.57 10.57 4.05
C ARG A 181 -9.79 11.09 5.24
N THR A 182 -10.48 11.55 6.27
CA THR A 182 -9.87 11.88 7.56
C THR A 182 -9.56 10.62 8.39
N ARG A 183 -8.77 10.78 9.46
CA ARG A 183 -8.57 9.69 10.43
C ARG A 183 -9.90 9.30 11.09
N ALA A 184 -10.74 10.27 11.44
CA ALA A 184 -12.02 10.03 12.09
C ALA A 184 -12.99 9.23 11.20
N GLN A 185 -13.00 9.48 9.89
CA GLN A 185 -13.82 8.73 8.92
C GLN A 185 -13.38 7.27 8.76
N GLN A 186 -12.14 6.93 9.08
CA GLN A 186 -11.57 5.60 8.80
C GLN A 186 -11.80 5.17 7.34
N TYR A 187 -12.82 4.36 7.07
CA TYR A 187 -13.24 3.89 5.73
C TYR A 187 -14.70 4.21 5.41
N GLU A 188 -15.37 4.97 6.28
CA GLU A 188 -16.77 5.34 6.11
C GLU A 188 -16.94 6.42 5.02
N GLY A 189 -18.11 6.43 4.39
CA GLY A 189 -18.46 7.34 3.30
C GLY A 189 -17.60 7.11 2.06
N GLN A 190 -17.53 8.11 1.18
CA GLN A 190 -16.72 8.09 -0.03
C GLN A 190 -15.41 8.86 0.15
N ALA A 191 -14.38 8.47 -0.60
CA ALA A 191 -13.12 9.20 -0.70
C ALA A 191 -13.38 10.50 -1.51
N ASP A 192 -13.12 11.64 -0.90
CA ASP A 192 -13.34 12.96 -1.49
C ASP A 192 -12.20 13.34 -2.44
N TRP A 193 -12.27 12.90 -3.68
CA TRP A 193 -11.21 13.14 -4.66
C TRP A 193 -10.94 14.62 -4.96
N ALA A 194 -11.87 15.54 -4.63
CA ALA A 194 -11.59 16.97 -4.74
C ALA A 194 -10.40 17.42 -3.88
N ILE A 195 -10.11 16.73 -2.78
CA ILE A 195 -8.91 16.96 -1.97
C ILE A 195 -7.64 16.63 -2.76
N ILE A 196 -7.65 15.56 -3.56
CA ILE A 196 -6.51 15.19 -4.40
C ILE A 196 -6.34 16.25 -5.50
N ALA A 197 -7.42 16.68 -6.16
CA ALA A 197 -7.38 17.75 -7.16
C ALA A 197 -6.78 19.04 -6.60
N ARG A 198 -7.25 19.48 -5.43
CA ARG A 198 -6.70 20.66 -4.73
C ARG A 198 -5.21 20.51 -4.38
N ALA A 199 -4.77 19.30 -4.04
CA ALA A 199 -3.36 19.05 -3.78
C ALA A 199 -2.51 19.14 -5.06
N VAL A 200 -3.04 18.69 -6.20
CA VAL A 200 -2.40 18.84 -7.52
C VAL A 200 -2.36 20.31 -7.94
N GLU A 201 -3.47 21.02 -7.77
CA GLU A 201 -3.58 22.46 -8.07
C GLU A 201 -2.63 23.34 -7.23
N ALA A 202 -2.22 22.85 -6.04
CA ALA A 202 -1.25 23.54 -5.21
C ALA A 202 0.15 23.65 -5.87
N GLY A 203 0.44 22.86 -6.91
CA GLY A 203 1.61 23.00 -7.77
C GLY A 203 2.93 22.65 -7.11
N THR A 204 2.96 21.58 -6.28
CA THR A 204 4.20 21.09 -5.66
C THR A 204 5.21 20.61 -6.70
N SER A 205 6.50 20.71 -6.40
CA SER A 205 7.59 20.23 -7.27
C SER A 205 7.69 18.69 -7.33
N TYR A 206 6.99 17.99 -6.43
CA TYR A 206 6.94 16.53 -6.36
C TYR A 206 5.57 15.98 -6.80
N PRO A 207 5.51 14.74 -7.31
CA PRO A 207 4.26 14.15 -7.79
C PRO A 207 3.29 13.84 -6.63
N ILE A 208 1.99 14.12 -6.90
CA ILE A 208 0.87 13.70 -6.05
C ILE A 208 0.33 12.36 -6.56
N ILE A 209 0.21 11.38 -5.68
CA ILE A 209 -0.33 10.05 -5.92
C ILE A 209 -1.73 9.97 -5.30
N GLY A 210 -2.76 9.78 -6.12
CA GLY A 210 -4.13 9.65 -5.65
C GLY A 210 -4.39 8.26 -5.05
N ASN A 211 -5.11 8.21 -3.91
CA ASN A 211 -5.48 6.96 -3.25
C ASN A 211 -6.90 7.02 -2.67
N GLY A 212 -7.63 5.93 -2.71
CA GLY A 212 -8.95 5.77 -2.10
C GLY A 212 -10.04 5.45 -3.11
N ASP A 213 -10.83 4.41 -2.80
CA ASP A 213 -12.00 3.94 -3.55
C ASP A 213 -11.74 3.59 -5.03
N VAL A 214 -10.54 3.10 -5.33
CA VAL A 214 -10.21 2.48 -6.62
C VAL A 214 -10.48 0.98 -6.47
N ASN A 215 -11.62 0.52 -6.96
CA ASN A 215 -12.10 -0.85 -6.83
C ASN A 215 -12.17 -1.58 -8.18
N GLU A 216 -12.29 -0.84 -9.28
CA GLU A 216 -12.29 -1.31 -10.67
C GLU A 216 -11.41 -0.42 -11.56
N ALA A 217 -11.11 -0.88 -12.77
CA ALA A 217 -10.23 -0.16 -13.68
C ALA A 217 -10.78 1.25 -14.03
N ALA A 218 -12.09 1.39 -14.21
CA ALA A 218 -12.74 2.66 -14.49
C ALA A 218 -12.48 3.71 -13.41
N ASP A 219 -12.36 3.32 -12.13
CA ASP A 219 -12.08 4.24 -11.04
C ASP A 219 -10.69 4.88 -11.19
N ALA A 220 -9.69 4.11 -11.63
CA ALA A 220 -8.34 4.65 -11.85
C ALA A 220 -8.33 5.70 -12.97
N PHE A 221 -9.06 5.45 -14.06
CA PHE A 221 -9.20 6.42 -15.16
C PHE A 221 -9.89 7.70 -14.68
N ARG A 222 -11.00 7.54 -13.94
CA ARG A 222 -11.73 8.68 -13.37
C ARG A 222 -10.85 9.48 -12.40
N MET A 223 -10.12 8.81 -11.51
CA MET A 223 -9.25 9.50 -10.55
C MET A 223 -8.24 10.39 -11.26
N VAL A 224 -7.56 9.89 -12.30
CA VAL A 224 -6.61 10.72 -13.08
C VAL A 224 -7.31 11.85 -13.79
N ALA A 225 -8.48 11.60 -14.42
CA ALA A 225 -9.21 12.60 -15.18
C ALA A 225 -9.78 13.72 -14.28
N GLU A 226 -10.29 13.36 -13.11
CA GLU A 226 -10.94 14.32 -12.19
C GLU A 226 -9.92 15.08 -11.32
N THR A 227 -8.71 14.49 -11.07
CA THR A 227 -7.78 15.09 -10.11
C THR A 227 -6.46 15.56 -10.71
N GLY A 228 -6.10 15.07 -11.90
CA GLY A 228 -4.79 15.32 -12.48
C GLY A 228 -3.60 14.68 -11.74
N CYS A 229 -3.84 13.74 -10.83
CA CYS A 229 -2.76 13.11 -10.06
C CYS A 229 -1.76 12.36 -10.95
N ALA A 230 -0.50 12.38 -10.56
CA ALA A 230 0.60 11.79 -11.33
C ALA A 230 0.55 10.27 -11.41
N ALA A 231 0.00 9.62 -10.38
CA ALA A 231 -0.12 8.16 -10.27
C ALA A 231 -1.33 7.79 -9.38
N VAL A 232 -1.79 6.54 -9.49
CA VAL A 232 -2.92 5.99 -8.72
C VAL A 232 -2.42 4.89 -7.80
N MET A 233 -2.71 5.03 -6.51
CA MET A 233 -2.41 4.02 -5.50
C MET A 233 -3.65 3.18 -5.19
N VAL A 234 -3.57 1.88 -5.43
CA VAL A 234 -4.65 0.92 -5.20
C VAL A 234 -4.41 0.16 -3.90
N GLY A 235 -5.43 0.14 -3.05
CA GLY A 235 -5.42 -0.63 -1.80
C GLY A 235 -6.36 -1.84 -1.87
N ARG A 236 -7.52 -1.73 -1.22
CA ARG A 236 -8.50 -2.83 -1.06
C ARG A 236 -9.00 -3.42 -2.38
N GLY A 237 -9.03 -2.65 -3.46
CA GLY A 237 -9.40 -3.15 -4.79
C GLY A 237 -8.53 -4.32 -5.23
N ALA A 238 -7.23 -4.28 -4.96
CA ALA A 238 -6.30 -5.37 -5.29
C ALA A 238 -6.50 -6.65 -4.44
N LEU A 239 -7.20 -6.54 -3.29
CA LEU A 239 -7.51 -7.71 -2.45
C LEU A 239 -8.70 -8.50 -2.98
N THR A 240 -9.63 -7.84 -3.63
CA THR A 240 -10.80 -8.49 -4.23
C THR A 240 -10.54 -8.88 -5.68
N ASN A 241 -9.61 -8.19 -6.33
CA ASN A 241 -9.21 -8.43 -7.70
C ASN A 241 -7.69 -8.22 -7.88
N PRO A 242 -6.86 -9.25 -7.76
CA PRO A 242 -5.41 -9.12 -7.91
C PRO A 242 -4.98 -8.73 -9.32
N PHE A 243 -5.85 -8.90 -10.33
CA PHE A 243 -5.61 -8.51 -11.72
C PHE A 243 -5.92 -7.02 -11.99
N LEU A 244 -6.39 -6.28 -11.00
CA LEU A 244 -6.85 -4.89 -11.20
C LEU A 244 -5.77 -3.99 -11.82
N PHE A 245 -4.52 -4.12 -11.40
CA PHE A 245 -3.41 -3.36 -12.00
C PHE A 245 -3.24 -3.67 -13.50
N ARG A 246 -3.35 -4.93 -13.87
CA ARG A 246 -3.25 -5.36 -15.26
C ARG A 246 -4.45 -4.87 -16.07
N GLN A 247 -5.67 -4.96 -15.54
CA GLN A 247 -6.88 -4.46 -16.20
C GLN A 247 -6.87 -2.96 -16.43
N ILE A 248 -6.21 -2.18 -15.55
CA ILE A 248 -6.04 -0.74 -15.75
C ILE A 248 -5.10 -0.46 -16.94
N LEU A 249 -4.04 -1.23 -17.12
CA LEU A 249 -3.10 -1.06 -18.23
C LEU A 249 -3.58 -1.72 -19.52
N GLU A 250 -4.31 -2.80 -19.44
CA GLU A 250 -4.81 -3.60 -20.56
C GLU A 250 -6.35 -3.65 -20.50
N PRO A 251 -7.08 -2.63 -21.01
CA PRO A 251 -8.54 -2.55 -20.86
C PRO A 251 -9.31 -3.74 -21.44
N ASP A 252 -8.73 -4.43 -22.43
CA ASP A 252 -9.32 -5.63 -23.07
C ASP A 252 -8.98 -6.91 -22.30
N PHE A 253 -8.22 -6.84 -21.21
CA PHE A 253 -7.85 -7.99 -20.41
C PHE A 253 -9.03 -8.51 -19.59
N VAL A 254 -9.59 -9.65 -19.99
CA VAL A 254 -10.71 -10.30 -19.32
C VAL A 254 -10.20 -11.33 -18.32
N VAL A 255 -10.62 -11.20 -17.08
CA VAL A 255 -10.30 -12.15 -16.01
C VAL A 255 -11.31 -13.28 -16.00
N THR A 256 -10.86 -14.51 -16.27
CA THR A 256 -11.69 -15.72 -16.21
C THR A 256 -11.75 -16.30 -14.79
N THR A 257 -12.71 -17.18 -14.54
CA THR A 257 -12.80 -17.96 -13.29
C THR A 257 -11.53 -18.77 -13.05
N ASP A 258 -11.04 -19.47 -14.07
CA ASP A 258 -9.81 -20.27 -13.97
C ASP A 258 -8.60 -19.44 -13.58
N MET A 259 -8.42 -18.25 -14.15
CA MET A 259 -7.37 -17.34 -13.78
C MET A 259 -7.44 -16.93 -12.30
N ARG A 260 -8.64 -16.74 -11.76
CA ARG A 260 -8.83 -16.42 -10.32
C ARG A 260 -8.46 -17.59 -9.42
N ILE A 261 -8.81 -18.80 -9.84
CA ILE A 261 -8.46 -20.04 -9.12
C ILE A 261 -6.94 -20.24 -9.17
N ASP A 262 -6.32 -20.10 -10.34
CA ASP A 262 -4.87 -20.23 -10.51
C ASP A 262 -4.09 -19.18 -9.72
N ALA A 263 -4.55 -17.94 -9.71
CA ALA A 263 -3.97 -16.90 -8.89
C ALA A 263 -4.06 -17.19 -7.38
N THR A 264 -5.20 -17.77 -6.95
CA THR A 264 -5.37 -18.20 -5.55
C THR A 264 -4.38 -19.30 -5.18
N LEU A 265 -4.27 -20.32 -6.03
CA LEU A 265 -3.30 -21.40 -5.86
C LEU A 265 -1.86 -20.87 -5.84
N ARG A 266 -1.52 -19.98 -6.78
CA ARG A 266 -0.17 -19.40 -6.86
C ARG A 266 0.18 -18.63 -5.60
N LEU A 267 -0.73 -17.82 -5.08
CA LEU A 267 -0.52 -17.12 -3.80
C LEU A 267 -0.28 -18.10 -2.65
N PHE A 268 -1.04 -19.20 -2.59
CA PHE A 268 -0.88 -20.21 -1.55
C PHE A 268 0.50 -20.86 -1.61
N GLN A 269 0.98 -21.20 -2.80
CA GLN A 269 2.33 -21.72 -3.00
C GLN A 269 3.39 -20.75 -2.51
N ILE A 270 3.29 -19.47 -2.90
CA ILE A 270 4.25 -18.43 -2.45
C ILE A 270 4.24 -18.29 -0.93
N LEU A 271 3.06 -18.35 -0.29
CA LEU A 271 2.95 -18.26 1.16
C LEU A 271 3.57 -19.48 1.86
N LEU A 272 3.37 -20.68 1.31
CA LEU A 272 3.95 -21.91 1.85
C LEU A 272 5.47 -21.98 1.63
N ASP A 273 5.98 -21.39 0.56
CA ASP A 273 7.42 -21.37 0.25
C ASP A 273 8.19 -20.36 1.13
N LEU A 274 7.54 -19.25 1.52
CA LEU A 274 8.23 -18.12 2.17
C LEU A 274 7.92 -17.97 3.66
N LEU A 275 6.89 -18.61 4.17
CA LEU A 275 6.45 -18.49 5.56
C LEU A 275 6.47 -19.84 6.27
N GLU A 276 6.58 -19.80 7.59
CA GLU A 276 6.35 -20.99 8.42
C GLU A 276 4.93 -21.54 8.20
N PRO A 277 4.73 -22.87 8.18
CA PRO A 277 3.46 -23.49 7.79
C PRO A 277 2.24 -22.97 8.53
N ARG A 278 2.37 -22.66 9.83
CA ARG A 278 1.28 -22.11 10.65
C ARG A 278 0.93 -20.68 10.27
N GLU A 279 1.92 -19.86 9.97
CA GLU A 279 1.74 -18.48 9.53
C GLU A 279 1.13 -18.44 8.11
N ALA A 280 1.65 -19.28 7.20
CA ALA A 280 1.11 -19.44 5.85
C ALA A 280 -0.36 -19.83 5.88
N LEU A 281 -0.72 -20.86 6.65
CA LEU A 281 -2.10 -21.33 6.80
C LEU A 281 -3.05 -20.21 7.29
N HIS A 282 -2.62 -19.43 8.29
CA HIS A 282 -3.41 -18.30 8.80
C HIS A 282 -3.66 -17.25 7.72
N LYS A 283 -2.63 -16.86 6.97
CA LYS A 283 -2.74 -15.87 5.88
C LYS A 283 -3.58 -16.38 4.72
N ILE A 284 -3.41 -17.62 4.33
CA ILE A 284 -4.19 -18.27 3.28
C ILE A 284 -5.69 -18.22 3.60
N LYS A 285 -6.08 -18.55 4.83
CA LYS A 285 -7.48 -18.47 5.28
C LYS A 285 -8.05 -17.07 5.18
N LYS A 286 -7.23 -16.06 5.53
CA LYS A 286 -7.61 -14.64 5.49
C LYS A 286 -7.78 -14.14 4.05
N ILE A 287 -6.80 -14.37 3.19
CA ILE A 287 -6.74 -13.79 1.85
C ILE A 287 -7.57 -14.58 0.83
N GLY A 288 -7.56 -15.91 0.92
CA GLY A 288 -8.28 -16.79 0.00
C GLY A 288 -9.79 -16.56 0.00
N ALA A 289 -10.34 -16.11 1.14
CA ALA A 289 -11.76 -15.73 1.23
C ALA A 289 -12.10 -14.51 0.34
N TRP A 290 -11.17 -13.59 0.14
CA TRP A 290 -11.39 -12.40 -0.71
C TRP A 290 -11.31 -12.74 -2.19
N PHE A 291 -10.31 -13.50 -2.61
CA PHE A 291 -10.05 -13.81 -4.02
C PHE A 291 -11.14 -14.68 -4.65
N THR A 292 -11.82 -15.49 -3.83
CA THR A 292 -12.88 -16.40 -4.29
C THR A 292 -14.29 -15.82 -4.12
N LYS A 293 -14.41 -14.55 -3.76
CA LYS A 293 -15.70 -13.86 -3.71
C LYS A 293 -16.26 -13.72 -5.13
N GLY A 294 -17.48 -14.23 -5.36
CA GLY A 294 -18.13 -14.21 -6.66
C GLY A 294 -17.66 -15.29 -7.66
N VAL A 295 -16.76 -16.20 -7.23
CA VAL A 295 -16.38 -17.39 -8.02
C VAL A 295 -17.46 -18.47 -7.83
N PRO A 296 -17.94 -19.17 -8.89
CA PRO A 296 -18.77 -20.36 -8.75
C PRO A 296 -18.11 -21.37 -7.79
N GLY A 297 -18.88 -22.05 -6.95
CA GLY A 297 -18.33 -22.94 -5.91
C GLY A 297 -17.59 -22.26 -4.76
N GLY A 298 -17.31 -20.95 -4.85
CA GLY A 298 -16.50 -20.19 -3.88
C GLY A 298 -17.06 -20.18 -2.45
N HIS A 299 -18.39 -20.40 -2.25
CA HIS A 299 -18.93 -20.52 -0.90
C HIS A 299 -18.47 -21.81 -0.20
N GLY A 300 -18.62 -22.95 -0.86
CA GLY A 300 -18.13 -24.24 -0.36
C GLY A 300 -16.62 -24.25 -0.18
N PHE A 301 -15.89 -23.66 -1.12
CA PHE A 301 -14.44 -23.48 -1.00
C PHE A 301 -14.05 -22.73 0.30
N ARG A 302 -14.68 -21.61 0.60
CA ARG A 302 -14.38 -20.85 1.84
C ARG A 302 -14.66 -21.63 3.10
N GLN A 303 -15.71 -22.47 3.12
CA GLN A 303 -15.99 -23.39 4.23
C GLN A 303 -14.86 -24.41 4.40
N ASN A 304 -14.47 -25.09 3.32
CA ASN A 304 -13.36 -26.05 3.31
C ASN A 304 -12.02 -25.38 3.69
N LEU A 305 -11.77 -24.18 3.18
CA LEU A 305 -10.60 -23.38 3.50
C LEU A 305 -10.49 -23.08 5.01
N HIS A 306 -11.60 -22.69 5.65
CA HIS A 306 -11.60 -22.42 7.08
C HIS A 306 -11.45 -23.71 7.92
N ALA A 307 -11.97 -24.83 7.45
CA ALA A 307 -11.83 -26.14 8.10
C ALA A 307 -10.45 -26.77 7.94
N ALA A 308 -9.69 -26.40 6.88
CA ALA A 308 -8.39 -26.98 6.62
C ALA A 308 -7.42 -26.80 7.79
N SER A 309 -6.76 -27.87 8.23
CA SER A 309 -5.80 -27.91 9.34
C SER A 309 -4.35 -27.92 8.87
N ASP A 310 -4.12 -28.23 7.61
CA ASP A 310 -2.80 -28.45 7.01
C ASP A 310 -2.78 -28.07 5.51
N PRO A 311 -1.59 -27.97 4.90
CA PRO A 311 -1.45 -27.66 3.48
C PRO A 311 -2.12 -28.62 2.51
N GLN A 312 -2.22 -29.91 2.87
CA GLN A 312 -2.84 -30.91 1.98
C GLN A 312 -4.36 -30.69 1.90
N ALA A 313 -5.00 -30.42 3.03
CA ALA A 313 -6.41 -30.05 3.07
C ALA A 313 -6.72 -28.76 2.29
N LEU A 314 -5.79 -27.79 2.29
CA LEU A 314 -5.90 -26.58 1.46
C LEU A 314 -5.87 -26.90 -0.03
N MET A 315 -4.94 -27.73 -0.48
CA MET A 315 -4.83 -28.12 -1.88
C MET A 315 -6.09 -28.87 -2.32
N ALA A 316 -6.60 -29.81 -1.51
CA ALA A 316 -7.84 -30.51 -1.80
C ALA A 316 -9.05 -29.57 -1.92
N ALA A 317 -9.09 -28.49 -1.13
CA ALA A 317 -10.15 -27.47 -1.24
C ALA A 317 -10.09 -26.72 -2.59
N ILE A 318 -8.88 -26.44 -3.10
CA ILE A 318 -8.70 -25.79 -4.41
C ILE A 318 -9.09 -26.72 -5.56
N ASP A 319 -8.70 -27.99 -5.49
CA ASP A 319 -9.06 -28.98 -6.50
C ASP A 319 -10.59 -29.15 -6.58
N ALA A 320 -11.27 -29.15 -5.41
CA ALA A 320 -12.72 -29.15 -5.36
C ALA A 320 -13.35 -27.87 -5.96
N LEU A 321 -12.70 -26.71 -5.80
CA LEU A 321 -13.17 -25.47 -6.42
C LEU A 321 -13.03 -25.49 -7.95
N ARG A 322 -11.99 -26.14 -8.49
CA ARG A 322 -11.79 -26.30 -9.94
C ARG A 322 -12.82 -27.24 -10.57
N ALA A 323 -13.30 -28.21 -9.81
CA ALA A 323 -14.27 -29.21 -10.28
C ALA A 323 -15.73 -28.71 -10.22
N ALA A 324 -15.98 -27.57 -9.57
CA ALA A 324 -17.32 -27.00 -9.36
C ALA A 324 -17.68 -25.95 -10.44
#